data_298d7f8714d080d7e780c0648f33de5a
#
_entry.id   298d7f8714d080d7e780c0648f33de5a
#
_cell.length_a   1.000
_cell.length_b   1.000
_cell.length_c   1.000
_cell.angle_alpha   90.00
_cell.angle_beta   90.00
_cell.angle_gamma   90.00
#
_symmetry.space_group_name_H-M   'P 1'
#
loop_
_entity.id
_entity.type
_entity.pdbx_description
1 polymer ?
#
loop_
_entity_poly.entity_id
_entity_poly.type
_entity_poly.pdbx_seq_one_letter_code
_entity_poly.pdbx_strand_id
1 'polypeptide(L)'
;MSDPSRAAEPEDSVAQRGEFALIEAIARRLPQGANVEVPPGDDAAVVAIDGASIVVTTDVLVAGVHFRTDWSGPDDIGHRAAAASLADLAAMGADPSALVVALVAPRETDAAWVLRVADGLRDEAAEVGASVVGGDVSTGDQISVAVTGIGGLGGRPPVLRSGAQVGDQLAVAGRLGWAEAGLAVLSRGFRSPRALVDAYRRPSVPYDRGPAAADSGVHAMCDVSDGLIADLGHLASRSGVAIDVESELVEVGEPIAAVAAAYGVDPLSWVLSGGHDHALVGAFAADRALPDGFVRIGSVTERQEGAGEATADDAGGGSWVTVDGSRWIGAAGHAHFS
;
A
#
# COMPACT_ATOMS: atom_id res chain seq x y z
N MET A 1 -0.84 43.54 -2.79
CA MET A 1 0.41 43.42 -3.55
C MET A 1 0.66 41.94 -3.71
N SER A 2 0.38 41.38 -4.89
CA SER A 2 0.63 39.97 -5.21
C SER A 2 2.16 39.75 -5.35
N ASP A 3 2.66 38.72 -4.70
CA ASP A 3 4.05 38.30 -4.76
C ASP A 3 4.40 37.90 -6.23
N PRO A 4 5.36 38.56 -6.89
CA PRO A 4 5.73 38.26 -8.26
C PRO A 4 6.59 37.01 -8.44
N SER A 5 6.86 36.25 -7.37
CA SER A 5 7.72 35.04 -7.42
C SER A 5 6.94 33.74 -7.66
N ARG A 6 5.60 33.75 -7.71
CA ARG A 6 4.81 32.58 -8.04
C ARG A 6 4.78 32.42 -9.56
N ALA A 7 5.70 31.61 -10.09
CA ALA A 7 5.61 31.16 -11.49
C ALA A 7 4.21 30.57 -11.72
N ALA A 8 3.55 30.92 -12.82
CA ALA A 8 2.28 30.32 -13.18
C ALA A 8 2.47 28.81 -13.27
N GLU A 9 1.63 28.05 -12.58
CA GLU A 9 1.65 26.61 -12.71
C GLU A 9 1.40 26.23 -14.17
N PRO A 10 2.10 25.23 -14.72
CA PRO A 10 1.85 24.79 -16.09
C PRO A 10 0.40 24.33 -16.23
N GLU A 11 -0.23 24.60 -17.38
CA GLU A 11 -1.64 24.20 -17.66
C GLU A 11 -1.89 22.68 -17.60
N ASP A 12 -0.85 21.86 -17.45
CA ASP A 12 -0.89 20.40 -17.33
C ASP A 12 0.15 19.98 -16.28
N SER A 13 -0.10 20.29 -15.03
CA SER A 13 0.79 19.95 -13.90
C SER A 13 0.55 18.52 -13.42
N VAL A 14 1.52 17.96 -12.69
CA VAL A 14 1.40 16.67 -12.00
C VAL A 14 0.19 16.66 -11.07
N ALA A 15 -0.01 17.75 -10.33
CA ALA A 15 -1.16 17.92 -9.43
C ALA A 15 -2.51 17.90 -10.17
N GLN A 16 -2.58 18.47 -11.38
CA GLN A 16 -3.80 18.47 -12.19
C GLN A 16 -4.11 17.10 -12.80
N ARG A 17 -3.09 16.34 -13.16
CA ARG A 17 -3.28 14.98 -13.71
C ARG A 17 -3.65 13.94 -12.67
N GLY A 18 -3.22 14.14 -11.43
CA GLY A 18 -3.27 13.11 -10.40
C GLY A 18 -2.26 11.97 -10.65
N GLU A 19 -2.01 11.19 -9.63
CA GLU A 19 -0.96 10.15 -9.61
C GLU A 19 -1.24 9.05 -10.64
N PHE A 20 -2.39 8.38 -10.54
CA PHE A 20 -2.71 7.22 -11.37
C PHE A 20 -2.79 7.55 -12.87
N ALA A 21 -3.37 8.71 -13.23
CA ALA A 21 -3.40 9.15 -14.61
C ALA A 21 -1.98 9.45 -15.16
N LEU A 22 -1.08 9.95 -14.30
CA LEU A 22 0.32 10.17 -14.64
C LEU A 22 1.05 8.85 -14.82
N ILE A 23 0.91 7.89 -13.89
CA ILE A 23 1.50 6.55 -13.97
C ILE A 23 1.06 5.85 -15.25
N GLU A 24 -0.25 5.85 -15.56
CA GLU A 24 -0.77 5.26 -16.79
C GLU A 24 -0.19 5.93 -18.05
N ALA A 25 -0.07 7.26 -18.05
CA ALA A 25 0.53 8.00 -19.16
C ALA A 25 2.03 7.69 -19.34
N ILE A 26 2.76 7.43 -18.25
CA ILE A 26 4.15 6.96 -18.25
C ILE A 26 4.23 5.53 -18.80
N ALA A 27 3.43 4.61 -18.24
CA ALA A 27 3.42 3.20 -18.64
C ALA A 27 3.16 3.03 -20.14
N ARG A 28 2.23 3.82 -20.72
CA ARG A 28 1.99 3.84 -22.18
C ARG A 28 3.20 4.26 -23.02
N ARG A 29 4.18 4.95 -22.46
CA ARG A 29 5.42 5.36 -23.14
C ARG A 29 6.56 4.36 -23.00
N LEU A 30 6.40 3.36 -22.11
CA LEU A 30 7.42 2.36 -21.83
C LEU A 30 7.08 1.07 -22.57
N PRO A 31 7.74 0.78 -23.72
CA PRO A 31 7.49 -0.47 -24.41
C PRO A 31 7.95 -1.64 -23.55
N GLN A 32 7.09 -2.64 -23.43
CA GLN A 32 7.38 -3.84 -22.68
C GLN A 32 8.05 -4.88 -23.56
N GLY A 33 9.13 -5.50 -23.06
CA GLY A 33 9.81 -6.60 -23.73
C GLY A 33 8.99 -7.90 -23.67
N ALA A 34 9.32 -8.85 -24.55
CA ALA A 34 8.65 -10.15 -24.58
C ALA A 34 8.81 -11.00 -23.31
N ASN A 35 9.75 -10.62 -22.45
CA ASN A 35 10.02 -11.24 -21.15
C ASN A 35 9.21 -10.62 -20.00
N VAL A 36 8.41 -9.58 -20.24
CA VAL A 36 7.52 -8.99 -19.22
C VAL A 36 6.21 -9.76 -19.22
N GLU A 37 5.95 -10.53 -18.16
CA GLU A 37 4.75 -11.34 -17.99
C GLU A 37 3.58 -10.54 -17.42
N VAL A 38 3.87 -9.66 -16.44
CA VAL A 38 2.93 -8.70 -15.86
C VAL A 38 3.55 -7.31 -15.97
N PRO A 39 2.99 -6.43 -16.83
CA PRO A 39 3.48 -5.06 -17.00
C PRO A 39 3.04 -4.16 -15.83
N PRO A 40 3.52 -2.89 -15.74
CA PRO A 40 3.07 -1.93 -14.74
C PRO A 40 1.55 -1.79 -14.70
N GLY A 41 0.97 -1.77 -13.49
CA GLY A 41 -0.47 -1.61 -13.23
C GLY A 41 -1.04 -2.58 -12.20
N ASP A 42 -0.21 -3.44 -11.66
CA ASP A 42 -0.46 -4.27 -10.47
C ASP A 42 0.49 -3.82 -9.35
N ASP A 43 0.47 -4.50 -8.18
CA ASP A 43 1.36 -4.17 -7.05
C ASP A 43 2.84 -4.28 -7.43
N ALA A 44 3.18 -5.20 -8.33
CA ALA A 44 4.52 -5.35 -8.87
C ALA A 44 4.52 -5.85 -10.31
N ALA A 45 5.61 -5.66 -11.02
CA ALA A 45 5.83 -6.27 -12.33
C ALA A 45 6.38 -7.69 -12.20
N VAL A 46 6.10 -8.55 -13.20
CA VAL A 46 6.68 -9.91 -13.30
C VAL A 46 7.50 -10.02 -14.58
N VAL A 47 8.75 -10.44 -14.42
CA VAL A 47 9.72 -10.53 -15.52
C VAL A 47 10.30 -11.95 -15.57
N ALA A 48 10.24 -12.57 -16.75
CA ALA A 48 10.86 -13.87 -17.00
C ALA A 48 12.38 -13.73 -17.15
N ILE A 49 13.14 -14.56 -16.43
CA ILE A 49 14.61 -14.63 -16.48
C ILE A 49 15.02 -16.10 -16.51
N ASP A 50 15.64 -16.55 -17.61
CA ASP A 50 16.24 -17.88 -17.76
C ASP A 50 15.37 -19.05 -17.26
N GLY A 51 14.08 -19.05 -17.60
CA GLY A 51 13.13 -20.10 -17.24
C GLY A 51 12.53 -19.99 -15.84
N ALA A 52 12.76 -18.88 -15.15
CA ALA A 52 12.07 -18.48 -13.92
C ALA A 52 11.44 -17.09 -14.09
N SER A 53 10.50 -16.76 -13.20
CA SER A 53 9.91 -15.41 -13.13
C SER A 53 10.30 -14.76 -11.82
N ILE A 54 10.65 -13.50 -11.88
CA ILE A 54 10.88 -12.65 -10.71
C ILE A 54 9.79 -11.58 -10.62
N VAL A 55 9.43 -11.24 -9.41
CA VAL A 55 8.55 -10.11 -9.07
C VAL A 55 9.44 -8.96 -8.64
N VAL A 56 9.19 -7.78 -9.19
CA VAL A 56 9.99 -6.58 -8.91
C VAL A 56 9.07 -5.39 -8.68
N THR A 57 9.27 -4.68 -7.58
CA THR A 57 8.59 -3.43 -7.24
C THR A 57 9.58 -2.39 -6.74
N THR A 58 9.15 -1.14 -6.64
CA THR A 58 9.92 -0.07 -6.00
C THR A 58 9.01 0.98 -5.38
N ASP A 59 9.33 1.37 -4.15
CA ASP A 59 8.67 2.43 -3.40
C ASP A 59 9.66 3.51 -2.99
N VAL A 60 9.14 4.70 -2.70
CA VAL A 60 9.93 5.81 -2.20
C VAL A 60 9.28 6.47 -0.99
N LEU A 61 10.03 6.60 0.09
CA LEU A 61 9.66 7.43 1.22
C LEU A 61 10.40 8.77 1.19
N VAL A 62 9.65 9.87 1.30
CA VAL A 62 10.16 11.24 1.27
C VAL A 62 9.86 11.93 2.60
N ALA A 63 10.87 12.55 3.20
CA ALA A 63 10.71 13.31 4.44
C ALA A 63 9.74 14.48 4.26
N GLY A 64 8.85 14.68 5.23
CA GLY A 64 7.80 15.71 5.16
C GLY A 64 6.57 15.30 4.37
N VAL A 65 6.63 14.22 3.58
CA VAL A 65 5.50 13.61 2.88
C VAL A 65 5.08 12.32 3.57
N HIS A 66 5.93 11.30 3.53
CA HIS A 66 5.61 9.96 4.05
C HIS A 66 6.06 9.77 5.50
N PHE A 67 7.03 10.53 5.97
CA PHE A 67 7.51 10.49 7.36
C PHE A 67 8.07 11.85 7.80
N ARG A 68 8.16 12.02 9.13
CA ARG A 68 8.85 13.16 9.77
C ARG A 68 9.90 12.64 10.74
N THR A 69 11.08 13.24 10.74
CA THR A 69 12.19 12.84 11.60
C THR A 69 11.98 13.18 13.08
N ASP A 70 11.03 14.07 13.40
CA ASP A 70 10.59 14.36 14.76
C ASP A 70 9.51 13.38 15.28
N TRP A 71 8.97 12.53 14.41
CA TRP A 71 7.98 11.48 14.74
C TRP A 71 8.57 10.08 14.71
N SER A 72 9.48 9.80 13.77
CA SER A 72 10.08 8.49 13.53
C SER A 72 11.60 8.57 13.63
N GLY A 73 12.20 7.63 14.33
CA GLY A 73 13.65 7.46 14.35
C GLY A 73 14.18 6.87 13.03
N PRO A 74 15.49 6.92 12.80
CA PRO A 74 16.09 6.38 11.59
C PRO A 74 15.82 4.89 11.41
N ASP A 75 15.85 4.08 12.47
CA ASP A 75 15.52 2.66 12.40
C ASP A 75 14.06 2.47 11.96
N ASP A 76 13.12 3.28 12.50
CA ASP A 76 11.70 3.19 12.12
C ASP A 76 11.50 3.51 10.62
N ILE A 77 12.25 4.50 10.11
CA ILE A 77 12.22 4.87 8.69
C ILE A 77 12.73 3.74 7.81
N GLY A 78 13.83 3.08 8.22
CA GLY A 78 14.37 1.91 7.54
C GLY A 78 13.38 0.75 7.50
N HIS A 79 12.79 0.39 8.65
CA HIS A 79 11.73 -0.63 8.72
C HIS A 79 10.59 -0.31 7.76
N ARG A 80 10.01 0.90 7.85
CA ARG A 80 8.88 1.30 7.03
C ARG A 80 9.19 1.30 5.53
N ALA A 81 10.40 1.73 5.13
CA ALA A 81 10.81 1.74 3.74
C ALA A 81 10.92 0.32 3.16
N ALA A 82 11.45 -0.63 3.94
CA ALA A 82 11.50 -2.02 3.52
C ALA A 82 10.10 -2.64 3.49
N ALA A 83 9.28 -2.36 4.52
CA ALA A 83 7.95 -2.93 4.66
C ALA A 83 7.03 -2.65 3.46
N ALA A 84 7.07 -1.44 2.88
CA ALA A 84 6.28 -1.09 1.70
C ALA A 84 6.57 -2.04 0.53
N SER A 85 7.83 -2.09 0.07
CA SER A 85 8.20 -2.96 -1.07
C SER A 85 8.05 -4.46 -0.77
N LEU A 86 8.24 -4.88 0.49
CA LEU A 86 8.02 -6.27 0.87
C LEU A 86 6.52 -6.64 0.87
N ALA A 87 5.63 -5.70 1.18
CA ALA A 87 4.19 -5.88 1.13
C ALA A 87 3.70 -6.13 -0.31
N ASP A 88 4.18 -5.35 -1.28
CA ASP A 88 3.88 -5.56 -2.69
C ASP A 88 4.25 -6.97 -3.17
N LEU A 89 5.47 -7.42 -2.81
CA LEU A 89 5.92 -8.77 -3.15
C LEU A 89 4.98 -9.83 -2.55
N ALA A 90 4.59 -9.65 -1.29
CA ALA A 90 3.65 -10.55 -0.63
C ALA A 90 2.27 -10.49 -1.30
N ALA A 91 1.76 -9.31 -1.67
CA ALA A 91 0.50 -9.13 -2.38
C ALA A 91 0.47 -9.87 -3.73
N MET A 92 1.61 -9.94 -4.42
CA MET A 92 1.77 -10.73 -5.65
C MET A 92 1.93 -12.24 -5.41
N GLY A 93 1.88 -12.72 -4.15
CA GLY A 93 2.11 -14.12 -3.79
C GLY A 93 3.56 -14.57 -3.91
N ALA A 94 4.50 -13.62 -3.94
CA ALA A 94 5.93 -13.90 -4.06
C ALA A 94 6.60 -14.05 -2.69
N ASP A 95 7.67 -14.85 -2.64
CA ASP A 95 8.59 -14.94 -1.52
C ASP A 95 9.69 -13.87 -1.72
N PRO A 96 9.80 -12.85 -0.84
CA PRO A 96 10.84 -11.85 -0.93
C PRO A 96 12.25 -12.46 -0.82
N SER A 97 13.22 -11.95 -1.58
CA SER A 97 14.59 -12.46 -1.58
C SER A 97 15.66 -11.40 -1.42
N ALA A 98 15.47 -10.22 -2.01
CA ALA A 98 16.47 -9.16 -1.97
C ALA A 98 15.82 -7.77 -2.01
N LEU A 99 16.54 -6.80 -1.41
CA LEU A 99 16.24 -5.38 -1.50
C LEU A 99 17.46 -4.63 -2.05
N VAL A 100 17.21 -3.63 -2.92
CA VAL A 100 18.19 -2.65 -3.37
C VAL A 100 17.70 -1.27 -2.96
N VAL A 101 18.59 -0.43 -2.39
CA VAL A 101 18.19 0.82 -1.74
C VAL A 101 18.91 2.03 -2.35
N ALA A 102 18.18 3.05 -2.74
CA ALA A 102 18.74 4.36 -3.05
C ALA A 102 18.39 5.35 -1.93
N LEU A 103 19.41 5.92 -1.29
CA LEU A 103 19.28 6.90 -0.22
C LEU A 103 19.77 8.26 -0.69
N VAL A 104 18.92 9.26 -0.57
CA VAL A 104 19.29 10.67 -0.76
C VAL A 104 19.20 11.37 0.60
N ALA A 105 20.22 12.14 0.98
CA ALA A 105 20.22 12.90 2.23
C ALA A 105 20.99 14.22 2.11
N PRO A 106 20.62 15.26 2.87
CA PRO A 106 21.41 16.48 3.00
C PRO A 106 22.84 16.15 3.47
N ARG A 107 23.79 16.98 3.02
CA ARG A 107 25.22 16.80 3.37
C ARG A 107 25.50 16.82 4.87
N GLU A 108 24.67 17.54 5.62
CA GLU A 108 24.77 17.74 7.06
C GLU A 108 24.14 16.58 7.86
N THR A 109 23.54 15.61 7.19
CA THR A 109 22.92 14.45 7.87
C THR A 109 24.00 13.65 8.59
N ASP A 110 23.76 13.35 9.86
CA ASP A 110 24.68 12.57 10.68
C ASP A 110 24.84 11.15 10.05
N ALA A 111 26.09 10.73 9.87
CA ALA A 111 26.39 9.40 9.35
C ALA A 111 25.83 8.28 10.24
N ALA A 112 25.81 8.46 11.56
CA ALA A 112 25.19 7.51 12.48
C ALA A 112 23.67 7.38 12.24
N TRP A 113 23.00 8.47 11.84
CA TRP A 113 21.59 8.45 11.46
C TRP A 113 21.37 7.55 10.23
N VAL A 114 22.21 7.69 9.19
CA VAL A 114 22.16 6.89 7.96
C VAL A 114 22.40 5.40 8.25
N LEU A 115 23.39 5.10 9.09
CA LEU A 115 23.68 3.72 9.49
C LEU A 115 22.48 3.07 10.21
N ARG A 116 21.78 3.81 11.04
CA ARG A 116 20.58 3.32 11.71
C ARG A 116 19.40 3.10 10.75
N VAL A 117 19.27 3.89 9.67
CA VAL A 117 18.31 3.56 8.60
C VAL A 117 18.64 2.22 7.98
N ALA A 118 19.93 1.96 7.70
CA ALA A 118 20.37 0.69 7.18
C ALA A 118 20.13 -0.49 8.16
N ASP A 119 20.25 -0.25 9.47
CA ASP A 119 19.88 -1.25 10.49
C ASP A 119 18.40 -1.60 10.41
N GLY A 120 17.50 -0.58 10.32
CA GLY A 120 16.06 -0.81 10.18
C GLY A 120 15.69 -1.57 8.89
N LEU A 121 16.30 -1.22 7.76
CA LEU A 121 16.13 -1.95 6.48
C LEU A 121 16.55 -3.41 6.61
N ARG A 122 17.71 -3.67 7.22
CA ARG A 122 18.23 -5.02 7.47
C ARG A 122 17.28 -5.84 8.34
N ASP A 123 16.83 -5.25 9.44
CA ASP A 123 16.02 -5.95 10.44
C ASP A 123 14.66 -6.34 9.85
N GLU A 124 14.01 -5.44 9.10
CA GLU A 124 12.76 -5.76 8.41
C GLU A 124 12.94 -6.82 7.31
N ALA A 125 13.99 -6.70 6.48
CA ALA A 125 14.29 -7.71 5.46
C ALA A 125 14.52 -9.11 6.08
N ALA A 126 15.13 -9.16 7.26
CA ALA A 126 15.40 -10.41 7.96
C ALA A 126 14.13 -11.15 8.43
N GLU A 127 13.03 -10.44 8.71
CA GLU A 127 11.73 -11.04 9.09
C GLU A 127 11.20 -11.99 8.02
N VAL A 128 11.55 -11.74 6.74
CA VAL A 128 11.13 -12.55 5.59
C VAL A 128 12.27 -13.37 4.99
N GLY A 129 13.44 -13.40 5.62
CA GLY A 129 14.62 -14.07 5.10
C GLY A 129 15.27 -13.41 3.88
N ALA A 130 14.87 -12.18 3.55
CA ALA A 130 15.47 -11.37 2.50
C ALA A 130 16.75 -10.67 2.98
N SER A 131 17.52 -10.13 2.04
CA SER A 131 18.75 -9.39 2.33
C SER A 131 18.79 -8.07 1.58
N VAL A 132 19.28 -7.01 2.21
CA VAL A 132 19.70 -5.80 1.50
C VAL A 132 21.01 -6.09 0.80
N VAL A 133 21.01 -6.17 -0.53
CA VAL A 133 22.18 -6.65 -1.32
C VAL A 133 23.01 -5.53 -1.92
N GLY A 134 22.55 -4.28 -1.84
CA GLY A 134 23.29 -3.13 -2.37
C GLY A 134 22.40 -1.89 -2.49
N GLY A 135 22.94 -0.88 -3.17
CA GLY A 135 22.24 0.37 -3.36
C GLY A 135 23.16 1.50 -3.75
N ASP A 136 22.64 2.72 -3.65
CA ASP A 136 23.38 3.96 -3.90
C ASP A 136 23.10 4.98 -2.79
N VAL A 137 24.06 5.87 -2.53
CA VAL A 137 23.92 6.98 -1.57
C VAL A 137 24.31 8.28 -2.26
N SER A 138 23.40 9.22 -2.31
CA SER A 138 23.60 10.51 -2.95
C SER A 138 23.23 11.69 -2.05
N THR A 139 23.61 12.88 -2.44
CA THR A 139 23.25 14.11 -1.74
C THR A 139 22.06 14.82 -2.39
N GLY A 140 21.17 15.39 -1.58
CA GLY A 140 20.03 16.21 -2.00
C GLY A 140 19.53 17.06 -0.85
N ASP A 141 18.56 17.93 -1.12
CA ASP A 141 18.04 18.87 -0.15
C ASP A 141 17.07 18.23 0.84
N GLN A 142 16.53 17.05 0.51
CA GLN A 142 15.52 16.34 1.28
C GLN A 142 15.89 14.87 1.42
N ILE A 143 15.60 14.28 2.59
CA ILE A 143 15.82 12.85 2.78
C ILE A 143 14.78 12.08 1.97
N SER A 144 15.26 11.15 1.15
CA SER A 144 14.43 10.19 0.43
C SER A 144 15.07 8.81 0.49
N VAL A 145 14.26 7.79 0.70
CA VAL A 145 14.68 6.38 0.73
C VAL A 145 13.84 5.64 -0.28
N ALA A 146 14.43 5.25 -1.40
CA ALA A 146 13.79 4.37 -2.38
C ALA A 146 14.27 2.95 -2.19
N VAL A 147 13.33 2.01 -2.12
CA VAL A 147 13.60 0.58 -1.95
C VAL A 147 13.03 -0.17 -3.14
N THR A 148 13.86 -0.97 -3.78
CA THR A 148 13.43 -1.91 -4.83
C THR A 148 13.42 -3.30 -4.23
N GLY A 149 12.24 -3.92 -4.22
CA GLY A 149 12.02 -5.29 -3.77
C GLY A 149 12.10 -6.28 -4.92
N ILE A 150 12.74 -7.41 -4.68
CA ILE A 150 12.87 -8.52 -5.63
C ILE A 150 12.43 -9.81 -4.92
N GLY A 151 11.51 -10.56 -5.55
CA GLY A 151 10.99 -11.82 -5.02
C GLY A 151 10.82 -12.88 -6.09
N GLY A 152 10.62 -14.11 -5.66
CA GLY A 152 10.36 -15.27 -6.52
C GLY A 152 8.98 -15.86 -6.28
N LEU A 153 8.34 -16.39 -7.33
CA LEU A 153 7.02 -17.01 -7.22
C LEU A 153 7.04 -18.47 -6.75
N GLY A 154 8.23 -19.11 -6.71
CA GLY A 154 8.35 -20.51 -6.30
C GLY A 154 7.58 -21.50 -7.19
N GLY A 155 7.30 -21.12 -8.43
CA GLY A 155 6.49 -21.90 -9.38
C GLY A 155 4.97 -21.63 -9.28
N ARG A 156 4.52 -20.76 -8.39
CA ARG A 156 3.13 -20.27 -8.33
C ARG A 156 2.86 -19.29 -9.48
N PRO A 157 1.61 -19.20 -9.99
CA PRO A 157 1.21 -18.05 -10.79
C PRO A 157 1.23 -16.77 -9.94
N PRO A 158 1.52 -15.59 -10.51
CA PRO A 158 1.39 -14.34 -9.78
C PRO A 158 -0.06 -14.08 -9.39
N VAL A 159 -0.28 -13.58 -8.19
CA VAL A 159 -1.58 -13.05 -7.79
C VAL A 159 -1.68 -11.62 -8.30
N LEU A 160 -2.82 -11.27 -8.89
CA LEU A 160 -3.05 -9.97 -9.50
C LEU A 160 -4.20 -9.24 -8.80
N ARG A 161 -4.30 -7.95 -9.02
CA ARG A 161 -5.49 -7.15 -8.67
C ARG A 161 -6.70 -7.54 -9.51
N SER A 162 -6.48 -8.12 -10.69
CA SER A 162 -7.54 -8.65 -11.57
C SER A 162 -7.81 -10.12 -11.27
N GLY A 163 -9.09 -10.54 -11.41
CA GLY A 163 -9.47 -11.95 -11.29
C GLY A 163 -10.55 -12.22 -10.25
N ALA A 164 -10.94 -11.22 -9.44
CA ALA A 164 -12.06 -11.33 -8.52
C ALA A 164 -13.36 -11.66 -9.29
N GLN A 165 -14.17 -12.54 -8.73
CA GLN A 165 -15.39 -13.06 -9.35
C GLN A 165 -16.60 -12.69 -8.49
N VAL A 166 -17.72 -12.39 -9.17
CA VAL A 166 -18.98 -12.17 -8.47
C VAL A 166 -19.34 -13.39 -7.61
N GLY A 167 -19.64 -13.15 -6.35
CA GLY A 167 -19.89 -14.19 -5.35
C GLY A 167 -18.68 -14.59 -4.52
N ASP A 168 -17.49 -14.06 -4.81
CA ASP A 168 -16.33 -14.26 -3.93
C ASP A 168 -16.55 -13.62 -2.56
N GLN A 169 -15.99 -14.25 -1.53
CA GLN A 169 -15.84 -13.63 -0.23
C GLN A 169 -14.60 -12.73 -0.23
N LEU A 170 -14.77 -11.51 0.29
CA LEU A 170 -13.69 -10.57 0.51
C LEU A 170 -13.09 -10.81 1.90
N ALA A 171 -11.78 -10.95 1.99
CA ALA A 171 -11.12 -11.18 3.26
C ALA A 171 -9.81 -10.39 3.39
N VAL A 172 -9.45 -10.03 4.63
CA VAL A 172 -8.24 -9.28 4.96
C VAL A 172 -7.36 -10.07 5.93
N ALA A 173 -6.06 -10.00 5.73
CA ALA A 173 -5.05 -10.42 6.70
C ALA A 173 -4.25 -9.20 7.16
N GLY A 174 -3.98 -9.09 8.45
CA GLY A 174 -3.30 -7.93 9.03
C GLY A 174 -4.26 -6.97 9.73
N ARG A 175 -3.78 -5.78 10.02
CA ARG A 175 -4.50 -4.75 10.79
C ARG A 175 -4.85 -3.57 9.87
N LEU A 176 -5.98 -2.89 10.15
CA LEU A 176 -6.45 -1.74 9.41
C LEU A 176 -6.64 -0.54 10.33
N GLY A 177 -6.26 0.66 9.87
CA GLY A 177 -6.47 1.92 10.56
C GLY A 177 -5.49 2.20 11.71
N TRP A 178 -4.55 1.31 11.99
CA TRP A 178 -3.58 1.49 13.09
C TRP A 178 -2.56 2.57 12.77
N ALA A 179 -2.02 2.60 11.55
CA ALA A 179 -1.08 3.61 11.13
C ALA A 179 -1.73 5.00 11.08
N GLU A 180 -2.96 5.12 10.57
CA GLU A 180 -3.71 6.38 10.53
C GLU A 180 -4.06 6.90 11.92
N ALA A 181 -4.51 6.03 12.84
CA ALA A 181 -4.73 6.41 14.23
C ALA A 181 -3.45 6.87 14.91
N GLY A 182 -2.30 6.23 14.61
CA GLY A 182 -0.98 6.65 15.07
C GLY A 182 -0.58 8.02 14.52
N LEU A 183 -0.81 8.27 13.23
CA LEU A 183 -0.63 9.57 12.60
C LEU A 183 -1.50 10.65 13.25
N ALA A 184 -2.76 10.35 13.52
CA ALA A 184 -3.68 11.25 14.20
C ALA A 184 -3.20 11.62 15.61
N VAL A 185 -2.60 10.69 16.34
CA VAL A 185 -1.97 10.92 17.65
C VAL A 185 -0.74 11.83 17.51
N LEU A 186 0.17 11.50 16.59
CA LEU A 186 1.42 12.21 16.36
C LEU A 186 1.20 13.64 15.88
N SER A 187 0.25 13.85 14.95
CA SER A 187 -0.07 15.17 14.39
C SER A 187 -0.61 16.15 15.42
N ARG A 188 -1.23 15.64 16.51
CA ARG A 188 -1.68 16.43 17.66
C ARG A 188 -0.60 16.62 18.73
N GLY A 189 0.63 16.18 18.47
CA GLY A 189 1.75 16.34 19.39
C GLY A 189 1.82 15.28 20.48
N PHE A 190 0.95 14.28 20.49
CA PHE A 190 0.97 13.21 21.47
C PHE A 190 1.90 12.07 21.06
N ARG A 191 2.25 11.20 22.02
CA ARG A 191 3.10 10.01 21.84
C ARG A 191 2.49 8.77 22.50
N SER A 192 1.20 8.83 22.82
CA SER A 192 0.42 7.77 23.48
C SER A 192 -1.00 7.76 22.92
N PRO A 193 -1.63 6.60 22.71
CA PRO A 193 -1.15 5.25 23.05
C PRO A 193 0.05 4.80 22.21
N ARG A 194 1.03 4.18 22.86
CA ARG A 194 2.27 3.78 22.20
C ARG A 194 2.01 2.76 21.07
N ALA A 195 1.07 1.84 21.27
CA ALA A 195 0.75 0.83 20.27
C ALA A 195 0.36 1.44 18.91
N LEU A 196 -0.40 2.55 18.89
CA LEU A 196 -0.76 3.25 17.66
C LEU A 196 0.42 4.01 17.05
N VAL A 197 1.20 4.69 17.90
CA VAL A 197 2.40 5.43 17.45
C VAL A 197 3.42 4.47 16.85
N ASP A 198 3.63 3.31 17.47
CA ASP A 198 4.54 2.28 16.97
C ASP A 198 4.02 1.66 15.66
N ALA A 199 2.70 1.48 15.51
CA ALA A 199 2.10 1.00 14.26
C ALA A 199 2.30 1.99 13.08
N TYR A 200 2.20 3.30 13.33
CA TYR A 200 2.55 4.30 12.32
C TYR A 200 4.03 4.23 11.92
N ARG A 201 4.92 4.03 12.89
CA ARG A 201 6.37 3.99 12.67
C ARG A 201 6.84 2.72 11.98
N ARG A 202 6.26 1.60 12.38
CA ARG A 202 6.61 0.25 11.94
C ARG A 202 5.32 -0.54 11.68
N PRO A 203 4.81 -0.54 10.45
CA PRO A 203 3.65 -1.35 10.12
C PRO A 203 3.96 -2.84 10.36
N SER A 204 2.94 -3.60 10.75
CA SER A 204 3.06 -5.05 10.98
C SER A 204 2.47 -5.78 9.78
N VAL A 205 3.26 -6.00 8.77
CA VAL A 205 2.84 -6.59 7.50
C VAL A 205 2.75 -8.12 7.62
N PRO A 206 1.67 -8.76 7.16
CA PRO A 206 1.50 -10.21 7.21
C PRO A 206 2.13 -10.89 6.00
N TYR A 207 3.44 -10.81 5.82
CA TYR A 207 4.17 -11.24 4.63
C TYR A 207 3.90 -12.69 4.22
N ASP A 208 3.87 -13.61 5.19
CA ASP A 208 3.67 -15.05 4.96
C ASP A 208 2.25 -15.38 4.45
N ARG A 209 1.31 -14.45 4.61
CA ARG A 209 -0.08 -14.63 4.17
C ARG A 209 -0.25 -14.48 2.66
N GLY A 210 0.61 -13.70 2.01
CA GLY A 210 0.56 -13.54 0.55
C GLY A 210 0.81 -14.85 -0.22
N PRO A 211 1.98 -15.49 -0.05
CA PRO A 211 2.23 -16.82 -0.62
C PRO A 211 1.21 -17.87 -0.20
N ALA A 212 0.74 -17.86 1.07
CA ALA A 212 -0.30 -18.78 1.54
C ALA A 212 -1.65 -18.56 0.82
N ALA A 213 -2.02 -17.32 0.55
CA ALA A 213 -3.21 -17.00 -0.24
C ALA A 213 -3.07 -17.49 -1.68
N ALA A 214 -1.90 -17.30 -2.30
CA ALA A 214 -1.60 -17.82 -3.63
C ALA A 214 -1.74 -19.35 -3.69
N ASP A 215 -1.17 -20.07 -2.71
CA ASP A 215 -1.27 -21.53 -2.62
C ASP A 215 -2.71 -22.01 -2.38
N SER A 216 -3.57 -21.20 -1.74
CA SER A 216 -4.99 -21.51 -1.54
C SER A 216 -5.86 -21.21 -2.75
N GLY A 217 -5.31 -20.55 -3.79
CA GLY A 217 -6.03 -20.20 -5.01
C GLY A 217 -6.89 -18.94 -4.84
N VAL A 218 -6.36 -17.91 -4.20
CA VAL A 218 -6.97 -16.56 -4.18
C VAL A 218 -7.19 -16.09 -5.62
N HIS A 219 -8.33 -15.47 -5.90
CA HIS A 219 -8.67 -15.01 -7.24
C HIS A 219 -8.03 -13.66 -7.58
N ALA A 220 -7.98 -12.74 -6.61
CA ALA A 220 -7.32 -11.44 -6.70
C ALA A 220 -6.86 -10.99 -5.32
N MET A 221 -5.79 -10.19 -5.25
CA MET A 221 -5.26 -9.66 -3.99
C MET A 221 -4.48 -8.37 -4.26
N CYS A 222 -4.43 -7.49 -3.27
CA CYS A 222 -3.50 -6.36 -3.18
C CYS A 222 -3.12 -6.10 -1.73
N ASP A 223 -2.11 -5.29 -1.49
CA ASP A 223 -1.86 -4.71 -0.18
C ASP A 223 -2.78 -3.50 0.06
N VAL A 224 -2.88 -3.05 1.31
CA VAL A 224 -3.63 -1.85 1.71
C VAL A 224 -2.64 -0.76 2.09
N SER A 225 -2.23 0.02 1.10
CA SER A 225 -1.24 1.11 1.22
C SER A 225 -1.88 2.49 1.33
N ASP A 226 -2.90 2.78 0.51
CA ASP A 226 -3.60 4.06 0.46
C ASP A 226 -4.84 4.10 1.37
N GLY A 227 -5.38 2.95 1.67
CA GLY A 227 -6.57 2.74 2.49
C GLY A 227 -7.52 1.73 1.87
N LEU A 228 -8.23 0.97 2.69
CA LEU A 228 -9.03 -0.18 2.25
C LEU A 228 -9.98 0.16 1.10
N ILE A 229 -10.70 1.27 1.19
CA ILE A 229 -11.67 1.67 0.14
C ILE A 229 -10.96 2.02 -1.17
N ALA A 230 -9.82 2.73 -1.12
CA ALA A 230 -9.05 3.09 -2.30
C ALA A 230 -8.50 1.85 -3.00
N ASP A 231 -7.83 0.97 -2.25
CA ASP A 231 -7.18 -0.21 -2.80
C ASP A 231 -8.19 -1.25 -3.30
N LEU A 232 -9.32 -1.42 -2.61
CA LEU A 232 -10.47 -2.19 -3.11
C LEU A 232 -11.06 -1.60 -4.39
N GLY A 233 -11.04 -0.28 -4.55
CA GLY A 233 -11.45 0.39 -5.79
C GLY A 233 -10.58 -0.04 -6.98
N HIS A 234 -9.26 -0.15 -6.78
CA HIS A 234 -8.34 -0.65 -7.79
C HIS A 234 -8.60 -2.12 -8.14
N LEU A 235 -8.76 -2.97 -7.12
CA LEU A 235 -9.07 -4.40 -7.29
C LEU A 235 -10.40 -4.58 -8.04
N ALA A 236 -11.45 -3.88 -7.65
CA ALA A 236 -12.77 -3.92 -8.29
C ALA A 236 -12.70 -3.47 -9.75
N SER A 237 -12.04 -2.35 -10.01
CA SER A 237 -11.86 -1.80 -11.36
C SER A 237 -11.09 -2.75 -12.27
N ARG A 238 -9.98 -3.33 -11.80
CA ARG A 238 -9.16 -4.27 -12.56
C ARG A 238 -9.87 -5.61 -12.83
N SER A 239 -10.77 -6.00 -11.93
CA SER A 239 -11.56 -7.23 -12.07
C SER A 239 -12.90 -7.02 -12.81
N GLY A 240 -13.34 -5.77 -13.02
CA GLY A 240 -14.61 -5.45 -13.66
C GLY A 240 -15.86 -5.76 -12.81
N VAL A 241 -15.72 -5.76 -11.48
CA VAL A 241 -16.76 -6.11 -10.50
C VAL A 241 -17.04 -4.93 -9.57
N ALA A 242 -18.00 -5.08 -8.66
CA ALA A 242 -18.17 -4.21 -7.50
C ALA A 242 -17.85 -4.98 -6.21
N ILE A 243 -17.56 -4.26 -5.13
CA ILE A 243 -17.21 -4.83 -3.83
C ILE A 243 -18.10 -4.18 -2.77
N ASP A 244 -18.66 -5.00 -1.87
CA ASP A 244 -19.37 -4.53 -0.69
C ASP A 244 -18.63 -4.95 0.58
N VAL A 245 -18.25 -3.97 1.39
CA VAL A 245 -17.62 -4.17 2.70
C VAL A 245 -18.73 -4.20 3.75
N GLU A 246 -18.77 -5.23 4.57
CA GLU A 246 -19.70 -5.38 5.70
C GLU A 246 -19.05 -4.79 6.95
N SER A 247 -19.47 -3.60 7.37
CA SER A 247 -18.82 -2.84 8.46
C SER A 247 -18.78 -3.60 9.79
N GLU A 248 -19.80 -4.43 10.07
CA GLU A 248 -19.86 -5.27 11.26
C GLU A 248 -18.79 -6.36 11.31
N LEU A 249 -18.22 -6.75 10.17
CA LEU A 249 -17.16 -7.73 10.05
C LEU A 249 -15.76 -7.12 10.12
N VAL A 250 -15.65 -5.79 10.01
CA VAL A 250 -14.37 -5.09 10.04
C VAL A 250 -13.96 -4.82 11.49
N GLU A 251 -12.82 -5.34 11.89
CA GLU A 251 -12.33 -5.17 13.26
C GLU A 251 -11.87 -3.73 13.51
N VAL A 252 -12.43 -3.11 14.54
CA VAL A 252 -11.93 -1.85 15.11
C VAL A 252 -11.18 -2.14 16.38
N GLY A 253 -9.85 -2.03 16.35
CA GLY A 253 -9.01 -2.26 17.53
C GLY A 253 -9.38 -1.33 18.69
N GLU A 254 -9.37 -1.85 19.93
CA GLU A 254 -9.73 -1.08 21.12
C GLU A 254 -8.93 0.24 21.26
N PRO A 255 -7.60 0.30 21.00
CA PRO A 255 -6.86 1.56 21.04
C PRO A 255 -7.32 2.59 19.99
N ILE A 256 -7.76 2.12 18.82
CA ILE A 256 -8.32 2.99 17.76
C ILE A 256 -9.64 3.58 18.26
N ALA A 257 -10.56 2.75 18.75
CA ALA A 257 -11.85 3.19 19.24
C ALA A 257 -11.71 4.20 20.38
N ALA A 258 -10.80 3.96 21.33
CA ALA A 258 -10.55 4.85 22.46
C ALA A 258 -10.04 6.24 22.01
N VAL A 259 -9.08 6.30 21.08
CA VAL A 259 -8.54 7.55 20.57
C VAL A 259 -9.55 8.27 19.69
N ALA A 260 -10.28 7.55 18.84
CA ALA A 260 -11.32 8.11 17.99
C ALA A 260 -12.43 8.77 18.83
N ALA A 261 -12.89 8.11 19.90
CA ALA A 261 -13.85 8.67 20.85
C ALA A 261 -13.32 9.95 21.53
N ALA A 262 -12.04 9.97 21.93
CA ALA A 262 -11.41 11.15 22.53
C ALA A 262 -11.29 12.33 21.53
N TYR A 263 -11.20 12.05 20.26
CA TYR A 263 -11.08 13.04 19.19
C TYR A 263 -12.42 13.41 18.53
N GLY A 264 -13.49 12.72 18.87
CA GLY A 264 -14.82 12.94 18.30
C GLY A 264 -14.88 12.52 16.82
N VAL A 265 -14.14 11.47 16.44
CA VAL A 265 -14.04 10.92 15.08
C VAL A 265 -14.67 9.53 15.06
N ASP A 266 -15.30 9.15 13.96
CA ASP A 266 -15.74 7.78 13.75
C ASP A 266 -14.52 6.88 13.50
N PRO A 267 -14.27 5.85 14.34
CA PRO A 267 -13.13 4.96 14.18
C PRO A 267 -13.15 4.19 12.85
N LEU A 268 -14.31 3.91 12.28
CA LEU A 268 -14.43 3.28 10.96
C LEU A 268 -13.80 4.14 9.86
N SER A 269 -13.81 5.46 9.98
CA SER A 269 -13.15 6.33 9.00
C SER A 269 -11.65 6.05 8.90
N TRP A 270 -10.99 5.77 10.02
CA TRP A 270 -9.56 5.41 10.02
C TRP A 270 -9.31 3.99 9.50
N VAL A 271 -10.20 3.05 9.81
CA VAL A 271 -10.06 1.65 9.39
C VAL A 271 -10.31 1.48 7.90
N LEU A 272 -11.30 2.23 7.36
CA LEU A 272 -11.69 2.11 5.96
C LEU A 272 -10.84 2.98 5.01
N SER A 273 -10.34 4.13 5.48
CA SER A 273 -9.63 5.09 4.63
C SER A 273 -8.18 5.33 5.05
N GLY A 274 -7.74 4.80 6.18
CA GLY A 274 -6.36 4.93 6.64
C GLY A 274 -5.40 4.07 5.84
N GLY A 275 -4.32 4.67 5.35
CA GLY A 275 -3.26 3.99 4.64
C GLY A 275 -2.10 3.54 5.53
N HIS A 276 -1.07 2.98 4.87
CA HIS A 276 0.22 2.59 5.44
C HIS A 276 0.22 1.42 6.44
N ASP A 277 -0.88 0.69 6.58
CA ASP A 277 -0.91 -0.52 7.40
C ASP A 277 -0.34 -1.75 6.65
N HIS A 278 -0.39 -1.74 5.32
CA HIS A 278 0.08 -2.82 4.44
C HIS A 278 -0.52 -4.19 4.80
N ALA A 279 -1.80 -4.21 5.21
CA ALA A 279 -2.58 -5.44 5.30
C ALA A 279 -2.78 -6.02 3.89
N LEU A 280 -3.04 -7.32 3.78
CA LEU A 280 -3.35 -7.95 2.50
C LEU A 280 -4.87 -8.15 2.40
N VAL A 281 -5.49 -7.68 1.31
CA VAL A 281 -6.91 -7.89 1.05
C VAL A 281 -7.09 -8.70 -0.24
N GLY A 282 -7.91 -9.75 -0.17
CA GLY A 282 -8.10 -10.65 -1.32
C GLY A 282 -9.52 -11.14 -1.49
N ALA A 283 -9.84 -11.55 -2.71
CA ALA A 283 -11.09 -12.18 -3.13
C ALA A 283 -10.90 -13.70 -3.24
N PHE A 284 -11.69 -14.46 -2.51
CA PHE A 284 -11.60 -15.93 -2.42
C PHE A 284 -12.92 -16.57 -2.79
N ALA A 285 -12.89 -17.76 -3.41
CA ALA A 285 -14.10 -18.51 -3.69
C ALA A 285 -14.94 -18.73 -2.42
N ALA A 286 -16.24 -18.43 -2.48
CA ALA A 286 -17.12 -18.49 -1.30
C ALA A 286 -17.32 -19.90 -0.71
N ASP A 287 -17.10 -20.94 -1.51
CA ASP A 287 -17.20 -22.33 -1.12
C ASP A 287 -15.93 -22.91 -0.49
N ARG A 288 -14.86 -22.12 -0.41
CA ARG A 288 -13.59 -22.52 0.21
C ARG A 288 -13.38 -21.88 1.58
N ALA A 289 -12.71 -22.60 2.45
CA ALA A 289 -12.25 -22.04 3.72
C ALA A 289 -11.16 -21.01 3.44
N LEU A 290 -11.20 -19.90 4.16
CA LEU A 290 -10.14 -18.88 4.10
C LEU A 290 -8.83 -19.46 4.66
N PRO A 291 -7.68 -19.09 4.10
CA PRO A 291 -6.38 -19.43 4.68
C PRO A 291 -6.23 -18.81 6.07
N ASP A 292 -5.39 -19.41 6.88
CA ASP A 292 -5.09 -18.91 8.22
C ASP A 292 -4.67 -17.44 8.18
N GLY A 293 -5.21 -16.64 9.11
CA GLY A 293 -4.92 -15.22 9.24
C GLY A 293 -5.80 -14.31 8.38
N PHE A 294 -6.55 -14.85 7.42
CA PHE A 294 -7.57 -14.08 6.68
C PHE A 294 -8.91 -14.12 7.42
N VAL A 295 -9.53 -12.96 7.54
CA VAL A 295 -10.85 -12.77 8.14
C VAL A 295 -11.78 -12.15 7.09
N ARG A 296 -12.97 -12.71 6.90
CA ARG A 296 -13.96 -12.17 5.98
C ARG A 296 -14.39 -10.78 6.43
N ILE A 297 -14.47 -9.86 5.47
CA ILE A 297 -14.90 -8.46 5.67
C ILE A 297 -15.99 -8.02 4.68
N GLY A 298 -16.40 -8.87 3.75
CA GLY A 298 -17.37 -8.47 2.73
C GLY A 298 -17.51 -9.49 1.61
N SER A 299 -17.95 -9.03 0.46
CA SER A 299 -18.18 -9.85 -0.74
C SER A 299 -17.99 -9.08 -2.04
N VAL A 300 -17.72 -9.83 -3.11
CA VAL A 300 -17.66 -9.33 -4.48
C VAL A 300 -19.04 -9.43 -5.12
N THR A 301 -19.53 -8.33 -5.69
CA THR A 301 -20.88 -8.20 -6.24
C THR A 301 -20.87 -7.80 -7.71
N GLU A 302 -22.02 -7.91 -8.37
CA GLU A 302 -22.16 -7.41 -9.73
C GLU A 302 -22.04 -5.88 -9.77
N ARG A 303 -21.37 -5.38 -10.82
CA ARG A 303 -21.35 -3.97 -11.13
C ARG A 303 -22.76 -3.53 -11.57
N GLN A 304 -23.32 -2.53 -10.91
CA GLN A 304 -24.58 -1.94 -11.32
C GLN A 304 -24.41 -1.14 -12.63
N GLU A 305 -25.29 -1.38 -13.62
CA GLU A 305 -25.33 -0.59 -14.85
C GLU A 305 -25.65 0.89 -14.51
N GLY A 306 -24.81 1.80 -14.96
CA GLY A 306 -24.93 3.24 -14.68
C GLY A 306 -23.96 3.80 -13.64
N ALA A 307 -23.15 2.99 -12.97
CA ALA A 307 -21.94 3.45 -12.31
C ALA A 307 -20.98 3.94 -13.42
N GLY A 308 -20.73 5.26 -13.46
CA GLY A 308 -19.94 5.91 -14.52
C GLY A 308 -18.64 5.18 -14.79
N GLU A 309 -18.08 5.35 -16.01
CA GLU A 309 -16.68 4.96 -16.26
C GLU A 309 -15.83 5.63 -15.18
N ALA A 310 -14.98 4.81 -14.49
CA ALA A 310 -14.02 5.34 -13.54
C ALA A 310 -13.16 6.38 -14.29
N THR A 311 -13.36 7.64 -13.99
CA THR A 311 -12.44 8.67 -14.46
C THR A 311 -11.15 8.53 -13.69
N ALA A 312 -10.02 8.95 -14.25
CA ALA A 312 -8.74 8.95 -13.55
C ALA A 312 -8.76 9.73 -12.21
N ASP A 313 -9.77 10.58 -12.01
CA ASP A 313 -10.06 11.31 -10.77
C ASP A 313 -10.88 10.50 -9.74
N ASP A 314 -11.48 9.36 -10.12
CA ASP A 314 -12.10 8.40 -9.18
C ASP A 314 -11.05 7.56 -8.44
N ALA A 315 -9.87 8.11 -8.20
CA ALA A 315 -8.80 7.55 -7.36
C ALA A 315 -9.25 7.24 -5.91
N GLY A 316 -10.52 7.35 -5.64
CA GLY A 316 -11.15 7.10 -4.37
C GLY A 316 -12.18 5.97 -4.36
N GLY A 317 -12.09 4.95 -5.22
CA GLY A 317 -13.00 3.78 -5.13
C GLY A 317 -14.52 4.08 -5.29
N GLY A 318 -14.87 5.32 -5.55
CA GLY A 318 -16.18 5.92 -5.28
C GLY A 318 -17.38 5.36 -6.04
N SER A 319 -17.18 4.55 -7.08
CA SER A 319 -18.29 3.93 -7.81
C SER A 319 -18.31 2.39 -7.76
N TRP A 320 -17.21 1.78 -7.26
CA TRP A 320 -16.99 0.34 -7.29
C TRP A 320 -17.06 -0.33 -5.92
N VAL A 321 -16.95 0.46 -4.83
CA VAL A 321 -16.93 -0.03 -3.47
C VAL A 321 -18.07 0.60 -2.66
N THR A 322 -18.85 -0.26 -2.01
CA THR A 322 -19.89 0.12 -1.06
C THR A 322 -19.52 -0.37 0.34
N VAL A 323 -20.12 0.25 1.35
CA VAL A 323 -20.09 -0.21 2.73
C VAL A 323 -21.54 -0.40 3.17
N ASP A 324 -21.90 -1.61 3.59
CA ASP A 324 -23.28 -2.00 3.94
C ASP A 324 -24.29 -1.63 2.82
N GLY A 325 -23.92 -1.91 1.57
CA GLY A 325 -24.74 -1.62 0.37
C GLY A 325 -24.86 -0.13 0.02
N SER A 326 -24.18 0.75 0.72
CA SER A 326 -24.24 2.19 0.49
C SER A 326 -22.88 2.74 0.05
N ARG A 327 -22.90 3.74 -0.87
CA ARG A 327 -21.66 4.40 -1.29
C ARG A 327 -20.96 5.04 -0.09
N TRP A 328 -19.64 4.78 0.05
CA TRP A 328 -18.85 5.46 1.07
C TRP A 328 -18.75 6.97 0.79
N ILE A 329 -19.06 7.81 1.80
CA ILE A 329 -19.07 9.27 1.69
C ILE A 329 -17.81 9.91 2.32
N GLY A 330 -16.99 9.14 3.04
CA GLY A 330 -15.74 9.58 3.65
C GLY A 330 -14.61 9.73 2.62
N ALA A 331 -13.42 10.14 3.09
CA ALA A 331 -12.21 10.02 2.29
C ALA A 331 -12.03 8.55 1.89
N ALA A 332 -11.61 8.27 0.66
CA ALA A 332 -11.43 6.90 0.23
C ALA A 332 -10.04 6.37 0.61
N GLY A 333 -9.06 7.26 0.71
CA GLY A 333 -7.68 6.94 1.01
C GLY A 333 -6.77 8.16 0.95
N HIS A 334 -5.46 7.93 0.97
CA HIS A 334 -4.44 8.96 0.79
C HIS A 334 -4.28 9.29 -0.70
N ALA A 335 -4.06 10.57 -1.02
CA ALA A 335 -3.79 11.01 -2.38
C ALA A 335 -2.51 11.85 -2.41
N HIS A 336 -1.50 11.41 -3.16
CA HIS A 336 -0.17 12.02 -3.18
C HIS A 336 -0.11 13.43 -3.78
N PHE A 337 -1.03 13.80 -4.65
CA PHE A 337 -1.02 15.09 -5.37
C PHE A 337 -2.28 15.95 -5.12
N SER A 338 -3.00 15.70 -4.03
CA SER A 338 -4.20 16.48 -3.64
C SER A 338 -3.85 17.71 -2.81
#